data_40daebd7a216dd336b573bab5d5ee87a
#
_entry.id   40daebd7a216dd336b573bab5d5ee87a
#
_cell.length_a   1.000
_cell.length_b   1.000
_cell.length_c   1.000
_cell.angle_alpha   90.00
_cell.angle_beta   90.00
_cell.angle_gamma   90.00
#
_symmetry.space_group_name_H-M   'P 1'
#
loop_
_entity.id
_entity.type
_entity.pdbx_description
1 polymer ?
#
loop_
_entity_poly.entity_id
_entity_poly.type
_entity_poly.pdbx_seq_one_letter_code
_entity_poly.pdbx_strand_id
1 'polypeptide(L)'
;MAGSDTTATSIRATLLAIISNPRVYARLVAEIDEAESREQISSPIRDQEARRLPYLQACIKEGLRRFPPITQLRERMVPPEGDTYNGRRIPGGTFIGLNAWAVQLNPVYGDDPEVFRPERWLIDDEVRLKEMSRVHELIFGHGTTRCLGIPIATMNLNKIFVEVSYILHYAIRRISTGRLLKLVCV
;
A
#
# COMPACT_ATOMS: atom_id res chain seq x y z
N MET A 1 -12.75 0.86 15.74
CA MET A 1 -12.88 -0.42 14.98
C MET A 1 -12.51 -0.27 13.50
N ALA A 2 -12.96 0.75 12.75
CA ALA A 2 -12.66 0.86 11.31
C ALA A 2 -11.17 0.79 10.93
N GLY A 3 -10.27 1.35 11.73
CA GLY A 3 -8.82 1.35 11.48
C GLY A 3 -8.10 0.04 11.82
N SER A 4 -8.71 -0.84 12.59
CA SER A 4 -8.09 -2.12 12.98
C SER A 4 -8.07 -3.10 11.78
N ASP A 5 -9.24 -3.42 11.25
CA ASP A 5 -9.37 -4.47 10.24
C ASP A 5 -8.80 -4.07 8.88
N THR A 6 -9.03 -2.82 8.46
CA THR A 6 -8.53 -2.33 7.17
C THR A 6 -7.01 -2.24 7.16
N THR A 7 -6.40 -1.72 8.22
CA THR A 7 -4.95 -1.62 8.33
C THR A 7 -4.31 -3.02 8.43
N ALA A 8 -4.87 -3.91 9.25
CA ALA A 8 -4.37 -5.29 9.38
C ALA A 8 -4.49 -6.07 8.06
N THR A 9 -5.58 -5.89 7.31
CA THR A 9 -5.76 -6.49 5.98
C THR A 9 -4.71 -5.97 5.01
N SER A 10 -4.47 -4.66 4.97
CA SER A 10 -3.44 -4.05 4.12
C SER A 10 -2.04 -4.57 4.45
N ILE A 11 -1.69 -4.67 5.72
CA ILE A 11 -0.40 -5.20 6.18
C ILE A 11 -0.25 -6.65 5.72
N ARG A 12 -1.22 -7.51 6.03
CA ARG A 12 -1.15 -8.96 5.71
C ARG A 12 -1.06 -9.21 4.21
N ALA A 13 -1.90 -8.54 3.42
CA ALA A 13 -1.92 -8.72 1.97
C ALA A 13 -0.62 -8.22 1.31
N THR A 14 -0.12 -7.05 1.72
CA THR A 14 1.13 -6.49 1.20
C THR A 14 2.33 -7.35 1.62
N LEU A 15 2.39 -7.80 2.87
CA LEU A 15 3.46 -8.68 3.34
C LEU A 15 3.48 -9.98 2.57
N LEU A 16 2.31 -10.62 2.39
CA LEU A 16 2.19 -11.84 1.58
C LEU A 16 2.70 -11.61 0.15
N ALA A 17 2.32 -10.49 -0.48
CA ALA A 17 2.78 -10.16 -1.82
C ALA A 17 4.31 -9.96 -1.89
N ILE A 18 4.91 -9.32 -0.88
CA ILE A 18 6.37 -9.12 -0.80
C ILE A 18 7.10 -10.46 -0.64
N ILE A 19 6.70 -11.28 0.34
CA ILE A 19 7.41 -12.56 0.62
C ILE A 19 7.19 -13.61 -0.47
N SER A 20 6.07 -13.56 -1.19
CA SER A 20 5.79 -14.43 -2.34
C SER A 20 6.58 -14.05 -3.59
N ASN A 21 7.28 -12.90 -3.59
CA ASN A 21 8.10 -12.41 -4.68
C ASN A 21 9.56 -12.25 -4.23
N PRO A 22 10.41 -13.28 -4.35
CA PRO A 22 11.77 -13.27 -3.81
C PRO A 22 12.61 -12.08 -4.30
N ARG A 23 12.42 -11.65 -5.53
CA ARG A 23 13.11 -10.50 -6.13
C ARG A 23 12.71 -9.18 -5.46
N VAL A 24 11.40 -9.01 -5.17
CA VAL A 24 10.88 -7.83 -4.45
C VAL A 24 11.38 -7.83 -3.02
N TYR A 25 11.31 -8.97 -2.34
CA TYR A 25 11.80 -9.13 -0.98
C TYR A 25 13.28 -8.79 -0.86
N ALA A 26 14.13 -9.36 -1.72
CA ALA A 26 15.57 -9.12 -1.70
C ALA A 26 15.91 -7.63 -1.94
N ARG A 27 15.20 -6.96 -2.85
CA ARG A 27 15.42 -5.53 -3.13
C ARG A 27 14.98 -4.66 -1.96
N LEU A 28 13.85 -4.97 -1.31
CA LEU A 28 13.39 -4.24 -0.13
C LEU A 28 14.37 -4.38 1.03
N VAL A 29 14.84 -5.60 1.29
CA VAL A 29 15.85 -5.85 2.34
C VAL A 29 17.14 -5.10 2.03
N ALA A 30 17.60 -5.10 0.79
CA ALA A 30 18.82 -4.38 0.39
C ALA A 30 18.68 -2.86 0.62
N GLU A 31 17.52 -2.26 0.33
CA GLU A 31 17.28 -0.84 0.62
C GLU A 31 17.34 -0.54 2.13
N ILE A 32 16.74 -1.40 2.94
CA ILE A 32 16.73 -1.25 4.40
C ILE A 32 18.15 -1.40 4.97
N ASP A 33 18.88 -2.45 4.57
CA ASP A 33 20.25 -2.72 5.01
C ASP A 33 21.20 -1.56 4.63
N GLU A 34 21.04 -1.00 3.43
CA GLU A 34 21.80 0.18 2.98
C GLU A 34 21.51 1.41 3.83
N ALA A 35 20.23 1.68 4.13
CA ALA A 35 19.83 2.81 4.95
C ALA A 35 20.33 2.65 6.40
N GLU A 36 20.33 1.43 6.93
CA GLU A 36 20.89 1.12 8.26
C GLU A 36 22.42 1.34 8.28
N SER A 37 23.13 0.81 7.29
CA SER A 37 24.60 0.95 7.19
C SER A 37 25.07 2.39 7.11
N ARG A 38 24.20 3.27 6.60
CA ARG A 38 24.43 4.73 6.50
C ARG A 38 23.88 5.52 7.68
N GLU A 39 23.39 4.85 8.73
CA GLU A 39 22.77 5.47 9.90
C GLU A 39 21.63 6.44 9.56
N GLN A 40 20.88 6.14 8.48
CA GLN A 40 19.76 6.96 8.00
C GLN A 40 18.42 6.57 8.65
N ILE A 41 18.38 5.43 9.33
CA ILE A 41 17.19 4.92 10.02
C ILE A 41 17.53 4.49 11.44
N SER A 42 16.59 4.73 12.36
CA SER A 42 16.68 4.34 13.77
C SER A 42 15.99 2.98 14.03
N SER A 43 16.34 2.34 15.13
CA SER A 43 15.60 1.15 15.61
C SER A 43 14.99 1.47 17.00
N PRO A 44 13.66 1.46 17.14
CA PRO A 44 12.66 1.27 16.09
C PRO A 44 12.58 2.45 15.11
N ILE A 45 12.21 2.15 13.85
CA ILE A 45 12.17 3.16 12.78
C ILE A 45 11.12 4.25 13.03
N ARG A 46 11.44 5.49 12.66
CA ARG A 46 10.50 6.60 12.65
C ARG A 46 9.78 6.72 11.31
N ASP A 47 8.51 7.19 11.33
CA ASP A 47 7.72 7.35 10.11
C ASP A 47 8.42 8.23 9.05
N GLN A 48 9.06 9.33 9.49
CA GLN A 48 9.79 10.24 8.60
C GLN A 48 10.99 9.57 7.90
N GLU A 49 11.65 8.65 8.57
CA GLU A 49 12.77 7.88 8.02
C GLU A 49 12.26 6.87 6.98
N ALA A 50 11.22 6.11 7.33
CA ALA A 50 10.58 5.15 6.42
C ALA A 50 10.04 5.79 5.13
N ARG A 51 9.54 7.03 5.21
CA ARG A 51 9.08 7.79 4.03
C ARG A 51 10.19 8.11 3.03
N ARG A 52 11.45 8.08 3.45
CA ARG A 52 12.63 8.33 2.60
C ARG A 52 13.13 7.08 1.90
N LEU A 53 12.52 5.93 2.13
CA LEU A 53 12.85 4.66 1.48
C LEU A 53 11.94 4.47 0.24
N PRO A 54 12.41 4.80 -0.96
CA PRO A 54 11.56 4.84 -2.16
C PRO A 54 11.00 3.47 -2.55
N TYR A 55 11.77 2.40 -2.39
CA TYR A 55 11.28 1.07 -2.71
C TYR A 55 10.25 0.56 -1.70
N LEU A 56 10.44 0.86 -0.42
CA LEU A 56 9.44 0.61 0.61
C LEU A 56 8.12 1.32 0.27
N GLN A 57 8.18 2.62 -0.10
CA GLN A 57 6.98 3.37 -0.48
C GLN A 57 6.29 2.77 -1.70
N ALA A 58 7.07 2.31 -2.67
CA ALA A 58 6.56 1.62 -3.86
C ALA A 58 5.87 0.29 -3.49
N CYS A 59 6.45 -0.50 -2.60
CA CYS A 59 5.85 -1.75 -2.11
C CYS A 59 4.52 -1.50 -1.39
N ILE A 60 4.44 -0.48 -0.55
CA ILE A 60 3.21 -0.11 0.18
C ILE A 60 2.12 0.32 -0.80
N LYS A 61 2.43 1.22 -1.73
CA LYS A 61 1.46 1.65 -2.76
C LYS A 61 0.95 0.48 -3.58
N GLU A 62 1.85 -0.39 -4.01
CA GLU A 62 1.50 -1.54 -4.83
C GLU A 62 0.66 -2.57 -4.07
N GLY A 63 0.95 -2.79 -2.79
CA GLY A 63 0.16 -3.66 -1.94
C GLY A 63 -1.28 -3.18 -1.76
N LEU A 64 -1.44 -1.90 -1.46
CA LEU A 64 -2.75 -1.26 -1.35
C LEU A 64 -3.52 -1.29 -2.68
N ARG A 65 -2.82 -1.10 -3.80
CA ARG A 65 -3.41 -1.18 -5.14
C ARG A 65 -3.90 -2.60 -5.44
N ARG A 66 -3.04 -3.59 -5.22
CA ARG A 66 -3.35 -5.00 -5.54
C ARG A 66 -4.40 -5.60 -4.63
N PHE A 67 -4.48 -5.15 -3.39
CA PHE A 67 -5.46 -5.62 -2.44
C PHE A 67 -6.04 -4.43 -1.64
N PRO A 68 -6.97 -3.67 -2.23
CA PRO A 68 -7.65 -2.61 -1.50
C PRO A 68 -8.43 -3.21 -0.34
N PRO A 69 -8.27 -2.69 0.90
CA PRO A 69 -8.85 -3.31 2.09
C PRO A 69 -10.38 -3.21 2.15
N ILE A 70 -10.97 -2.31 1.37
CA ILE A 70 -12.42 -2.15 1.23
C ILE A 70 -12.78 -2.37 -0.23
N THR A 71 -13.44 -3.48 -0.53
CA THR A 71 -13.86 -3.88 -1.87
C THR A 71 -15.36 -3.65 -2.13
N GLN A 72 -16.11 -3.35 -1.08
CA GLN A 72 -17.53 -3.06 -1.17
C GLN A 72 -17.76 -1.73 -1.93
N LEU A 73 -18.86 -1.68 -2.65
CA LEU A 73 -19.32 -0.44 -3.28
C LEU A 73 -19.60 0.60 -2.19
N ARG A 74 -18.90 1.72 -2.27
CA ARG A 74 -19.18 2.87 -1.41
C ARG A 74 -20.18 3.76 -2.12
N GLU A 75 -21.44 3.40 -1.97
CA GLU A 75 -22.54 3.99 -2.69
C GLU A 75 -22.76 5.46 -2.33
N ARG A 76 -23.18 6.23 -3.32
CA ARG A 76 -23.65 7.61 -3.21
C ARG A 76 -24.99 7.70 -3.91
N MET A 77 -25.90 8.42 -3.32
CA MET A 77 -27.18 8.71 -3.95
C MET A 77 -27.02 9.95 -4.86
N VAL A 78 -27.46 9.81 -6.09
CA VAL A 78 -27.51 10.93 -7.03
C VAL A 78 -28.54 11.94 -6.53
N PRO A 79 -28.21 13.26 -6.54
CA PRO A 79 -29.12 14.31 -6.10
C PRO A 79 -30.46 14.28 -6.83
N PRO A 80 -31.54 14.85 -6.24
CA PRO A 80 -32.88 14.79 -6.82
C PRO A 80 -32.98 15.31 -8.26
N GLU A 81 -32.18 16.29 -8.63
CA GLU A 81 -32.08 16.86 -9.98
C GLU A 81 -31.45 15.91 -11.01
N GLY A 82 -30.87 14.81 -10.54
CA GLY A 82 -30.12 13.87 -11.35
C GLY A 82 -28.70 14.34 -11.66
N ASP A 83 -27.97 13.52 -12.39
CA ASP A 83 -26.60 13.80 -12.82
C ASP A 83 -26.38 13.28 -14.26
N THR A 84 -25.24 13.59 -14.86
CA THR A 84 -24.87 13.10 -16.20
C THR A 84 -23.45 12.51 -16.15
N TYR A 85 -23.30 11.28 -16.61
CA TYR A 85 -22.02 10.61 -16.71
C TYR A 85 -21.81 10.06 -18.15
N ASN A 86 -20.71 10.44 -18.78
CA ASN A 86 -20.40 10.07 -20.17
C ASN A 86 -21.58 10.33 -21.16
N GLY A 87 -22.23 11.47 -21.02
CA GLY A 87 -23.37 11.86 -21.85
C GLY A 87 -24.69 11.12 -21.55
N ARG A 88 -24.71 10.23 -20.57
CA ARG A 88 -25.92 9.51 -20.13
C ARG A 88 -26.47 10.14 -18.88
N ARG A 89 -27.78 10.46 -18.89
CA ARG A 89 -28.47 10.98 -17.71
C ARG A 89 -28.66 9.87 -16.69
N ILE A 90 -28.34 10.19 -15.43
CA ILE A 90 -28.59 9.34 -14.25
C ILE A 90 -29.74 9.98 -13.47
N PRO A 91 -30.88 9.28 -13.27
CA PRO A 91 -32.00 9.81 -12.50
C PRO A 91 -31.63 10.11 -11.04
N GLY A 92 -32.27 11.13 -10.46
CA GLY A 92 -32.17 11.40 -9.03
C GLY A 92 -32.59 10.21 -8.19
N GLY A 93 -31.95 10.03 -7.03
CA GLY A 93 -32.17 8.88 -6.14
C GLY A 93 -31.48 7.58 -6.56
N THR A 94 -30.82 7.54 -7.73
CA THR A 94 -30.02 6.37 -8.14
C THR A 94 -28.78 6.23 -7.24
N PHE A 95 -28.50 4.99 -6.80
CA PHE A 95 -27.23 4.70 -6.09
C PHE A 95 -26.12 4.39 -7.08
N ILE A 96 -25.01 5.09 -6.96
CA ILE A 96 -23.79 4.90 -7.75
C ILE A 96 -22.61 4.62 -6.83
N GLY A 97 -21.67 3.80 -7.24
CA GLY A 97 -20.48 3.47 -6.43
C GLY A 97 -19.29 3.06 -7.28
N LEU A 98 -18.12 3.15 -6.68
CA LEU A 98 -16.86 2.70 -7.29
C LEU A 98 -16.56 1.26 -6.91
N ASN A 99 -16.31 0.43 -7.92
CA ASN A 99 -15.73 -0.89 -7.70
C ASN A 99 -14.21 -0.74 -7.48
N ALA A 100 -13.77 -0.91 -6.23
CA ALA A 100 -12.36 -0.72 -5.87
C ALA A 100 -11.41 -1.64 -6.65
N TRP A 101 -11.81 -2.90 -6.90
CA TRP A 101 -11.01 -3.83 -7.70
C TRP A 101 -10.82 -3.34 -9.14
N ALA A 102 -11.91 -2.99 -9.80
CA ALA A 102 -11.85 -2.52 -11.18
C ALA A 102 -11.03 -1.24 -11.32
N VAL A 103 -11.19 -0.31 -10.37
CA VAL A 103 -10.41 0.94 -10.35
C VAL A 103 -8.92 0.67 -10.20
N GLN A 104 -8.54 -0.27 -9.34
CA GLN A 104 -7.13 -0.61 -9.10
C GLN A 104 -6.51 -1.52 -10.17
N LEU A 105 -7.31 -2.00 -11.13
CA LEU A 105 -6.88 -2.68 -12.35
C LEU A 105 -6.93 -1.76 -13.58
N ASN A 106 -7.07 -0.46 -13.39
CA ASN A 106 -7.15 0.51 -14.50
C ASN A 106 -5.90 0.46 -15.38
N PRO A 107 -6.04 0.56 -16.72
CA PRO A 107 -4.91 0.57 -17.67
C PRO A 107 -3.85 1.64 -17.41
N VAL A 108 -4.14 2.68 -16.62
CA VAL A 108 -3.14 3.67 -16.19
C VAL A 108 -1.93 3.02 -15.52
N TYR A 109 -2.12 1.85 -14.89
CA TYR A 109 -1.05 1.09 -14.25
C TYR A 109 -0.19 0.27 -15.23
N GLY A 110 -0.52 0.23 -16.50
CA GLY A 110 0.20 -0.49 -17.56
C GLY A 110 -0.51 -1.77 -18.00
N ASP A 111 0.20 -2.56 -18.81
CA ASP A 111 -0.35 -3.74 -19.48
C ASP A 111 -0.54 -4.94 -18.54
N ASP A 112 0.07 -4.89 -17.36
CA ASP A 112 0.06 -5.97 -16.36
C ASP A 112 -0.47 -5.49 -14.98
N PRO A 113 -1.68 -4.91 -14.90
CA PRO A 113 -2.19 -4.37 -13.64
C PRO A 113 -2.46 -5.46 -12.58
N GLU A 114 -2.57 -6.72 -12.96
CA GLU A 114 -2.72 -7.87 -12.06
C GLU A 114 -1.42 -8.26 -11.35
N VAL A 115 -0.26 -7.89 -11.92
CA VAL A 115 1.03 -8.25 -11.36
C VAL A 115 1.42 -7.32 -10.23
N PHE A 116 1.88 -7.89 -9.11
CA PHE A 116 2.50 -7.11 -8.03
C PHE A 116 3.89 -6.66 -8.46
N ARG A 117 4.03 -5.40 -8.83
CA ARG A 117 5.25 -4.81 -9.37
C ARG A 117 5.49 -3.43 -8.78
N PRO A 118 6.21 -3.31 -7.67
CA PRO A 118 6.53 -2.02 -7.03
C PRO A 118 7.24 -1.04 -7.96
N GLU A 119 8.03 -1.54 -8.92
CA GLU A 119 8.79 -0.72 -9.86
C GLU A 119 7.94 0.21 -10.73
N ARG A 120 6.63 -0.07 -10.87
CA ARG A 120 5.71 0.84 -11.58
C ARG A 120 5.61 2.23 -10.94
N TRP A 121 5.94 2.34 -9.65
CA TRP A 121 5.92 3.59 -8.90
C TRP A 121 7.27 4.33 -8.90
N LEU A 122 8.29 3.76 -9.56
CA LEU A 122 9.67 4.25 -9.60
C LEU A 122 10.11 4.59 -11.04
N ILE A 123 9.19 5.00 -11.88
CA ILE A 123 9.44 5.42 -13.27
C ILE A 123 9.75 6.92 -13.31
N ASP A 124 10.49 7.37 -14.33
CA ASP A 124 10.84 8.78 -14.51
C ASP A 124 9.73 9.60 -15.22
N ASP A 125 8.57 9.00 -15.49
CA ASP A 125 7.42 9.66 -16.09
C ASP A 125 6.52 10.27 -15.01
N GLU A 126 6.74 11.55 -14.72
CA GLU A 126 5.99 12.29 -13.69
C GLU A 126 4.49 12.42 -14.03
N VAL A 127 4.14 12.54 -15.31
CA VAL A 127 2.75 12.67 -15.75
C VAL A 127 2.01 11.38 -15.42
N ARG A 128 2.56 10.25 -15.81
CA ARG A 128 1.99 8.94 -15.53
C ARG A 128 1.94 8.65 -14.03
N LEU A 129 2.98 8.98 -13.28
CA LEU A 129 3.00 8.82 -11.81
C LEU A 129 1.88 9.62 -11.15
N LYS A 130 1.61 10.83 -11.63
CA LYS A 130 0.54 11.69 -11.11
C LYS A 130 -0.84 11.08 -11.41
N GLU A 131 -1.06 10.57 -12.61
CA GLU A 131 -2.30 9.90 -12.98
C GLU A 131 -2.52 8.62 -12.17
N MET A 132 -1.51 7.77 -12.05
CA MET A 132 -1.55 6.57 -11.20
C MET A 132 -1.87 6.91 -9.75
N SER A 133 -1.22 7.94 -9.20
CA SER A 133 -1.44 8.37 -7.82
C SER A 133 -2.86 8.86 -7.60
N ARG A 134 -3.43 9.61 -8.56
CA ARG A 134 -4.82 10.08 -8.51
C ARG A 134 -5.82 8.93 -8.45
N VAL A 135 -5.62 7.90 -9.27
CA VAL A 135 -6.47 6.70 -9.26
C VAL A 135 -6.26 5.90 -7.96
N HIS A 136 -5.01 5.76 -7.51
CA HIS A 136 -4.66 5.07 -6.29
C HIS A 136 -5.31 5.69 -5.04
N GLU A 137 -5.39 7.01 -4.95
CA GLU A 137 -6.00 7.70 -3.81
C GLU A 137 -7.48 7.32 -3.59
N LEU A 138 -8.18 6.84 -4.61
CA LEU A 138 -9.57 6.39 -4.49
C LEU A 138 -9.74 5.20 -3.55
N ILE A 139 -8.68 4.49 -3.21
CA ILE A 139 -8.66 3.44 -2.16
C ILE A 139 -9.17 4.02 -0.83
N PHE A 140 -8.78 5.25 -0.53
CA PHE A 140 -9.16 5.96 0.69
C PHE A 140 -10.48 6.74 0.57
N GLY A 141 -11.19 6.60 -0.57
CA GLY A 141 -12.40 7.34 -0.85
C GLY A 141 -12.15 8.77 -1.35
N HIS A 142 -13.21 9.47 -1.65
CA HIS A 142 -13.17 10.82 -2.20
C HIS A 142 -14.25 11.72 -1.56
N GLY A 143 -13.99 13.04 -1.56
CA GLY A 143 -14.93 14.05 -1.04
C GLY A 143 -15.13 13.96 0.46
N THR A 144 -16.34 14.26 0.93
CA THR A 144 -16.71 14.36 2.36
C THR A 144 -16.53 13.07 3.15
N THR A 145 -16.45 11.91 2.46
CA THR A 145 -16.28 10.59 3.07
C THR A 145 -14.89 10.02 2.87
N ARG A 146 -13.91 10.86 2.53
CA ARG A 146 -12.49 10.46 2.48
C ARG A 146 -12.06 9.96 3.85
N CYS A 147 -11.23 8.92 3.85
CA CYS A 147 -10.74 8.30 5.08
C CYS A 147 -9.98 9.30 5.96
N LEU A 148 -10.44 9.51 7.18
CA LEU A 148 -9.76 10.36 8.17
C LEU A 148 -8.52 9.69 8.76
N GLY A 149 -8.43 8.35 8.68
CA GLY A 149 -7.34 7.55 9.24
C GLY A 149 -6.09 7.47 8.36
N ILE A 150 -6.02 8.14 7.20
CA ILE A 150 -4.88 8.06 6.28
C ILE A 150 -3.53 8.28 6.97
N PRO A 151 -3.34 9.33 7.79
CA PRO A 151 -2.04 9.57 8.42
C PRO A 151 -1.61 8.42 9.34
N ILE A 152 -2.54 7.88 10.14
CA ILE A 152 -2.27 6.79 11.07
C ILE A 152 -2.01 5.48 10.32
N ALA A 153 -2.84 5.16 9.33
CA ALA A 153 -2.69 3.96 8.52
C ALA A 153 -1.34 3.96 7.77
N THR A 154 -0.99 5.09 7.15
CA THR A 154 0.28 5.25 6.44
C THR A 154 1.47 5.11 7.38
N MET A 155 1.42 5.76 8.55
CA MET A 155 2.47 5.62 9.57
C MET A 155 2.66 4.16 9.99
N ASN A 156 1.57 3.44 10.24
CA ASN A 156 1.63 2.03 10.62
C ASN A 156 2.25 1.18 9.50
N LEU A 157 1.82 1.38 8.25
CA LEU A 157 2.39 0.66 7.10
C LEU A 157 3.89 0.95 6.94
N ASN A 158 4.29 2.21 7.04
CA ASN A 158 5.69 2.61 6.93
C ASN A 158 6.59 1.92 7.98
N LYS A 159 6.13 1.85 9.22
CA LYS A 159 6.92 1.27 10.31
C LYS A 159 6.94 -0.26 10.27
N ILE A 160 5.77 -0.87 10.10
CA ILE A 160 5.62 -2.33 10.25
C ILE A 160 6.45 -3.12 9.23
N PHE A 161 6.53 -2.66 7.97
CA PHE A 161 7.28 -3.40 6.96
C PHE A 161 8.78 -3.37 7.18
N VAL A 162 9.32 -2.30 7.76
CA VAL A 162 10.74 -2.25 8.14
C VAL A 162 10.99 -3.17 9.33
N GLU A 163 10.21 -3.04 10.40
CA GLU A 163 10.38 -3.85 11.61
C GLU A 163 10.19 -5.35 11.35
N VAL A 164 9.20 -5.73 10.56
CA VAL A 164 8.98 -7.14 10.18
C VAL A 164 10.12 -7.65 9.29
N SER A 165 10.64 -6.83 8.38
CA SER A 165 11.80 -7.21 7.56
C SER A 165 13.03 -7.47 8.41
N TYR A 166 13.29 -6.69 9.43
CA TYR A 166 14.35 -6.94 10.41
C TYR A 166 14.15 -8.28 11.11
N ILE A 167 12.97 -8.54 11.65
CA ILE A 167 12.67 -9.78 12.37
C ILE A 167 12.86 -10.99 11.45
N LEU A 168 12.32 -10.95 10.25
CA LEU A 168 12.42 -12.04 9.27
C LEU A 168 13.87 -12.27 8.83
N HIS A 169 14.58 -11.20 8.48
CA HIS A 169 15.97 -11.29 8.04
C HIS A 169 16.88 -11.81 9.15
N TYR A 170 16.70 -11.35 10.38
CA TYR A 170 17.46 -11.79 11.55
C TYR A 170 17.15 -13.25 11.90
N ALA A 171 15.89 -13.66 11.84
CA ALA A 171 15.47 -15.03 12.06
C ALA A 171 16.07 -15.98 11.02
N ILE A 172 15.99 -15.62 9.73
CA ILE A 172 16.53 -16.43 8.62
C ILE A 172 18.06 -16.55 8.74
N ARG A 173 18.78 -15.46 9.00
CA ARG A 173 20.25 -15.49 9.18
C ARG A 173 20.66 -16.36 10.39
N ARG A 174 19.93 -16.32 11.49
CA ARG A 174 20.24 -17.15 12.68
C ARG A 174 19.96 -18.63 12.45
N ILE A 175 18.92 -18.97 11.73
CA ILE A 175 18.61 -20.36 11.33
C ILE A 175 19.72 -20.90 10.41
N SER A 176 20.15 -20.10 9.44
CA SER A 176 21.21 -20.50 8.49
C SER A 176 22.60 -20.61 9.13
N THR A 177 22.86 -19.90 10.23
CA THR A 177 24.15 -19.94 10.96
C THR A 177 24.16 -20.89 12.17
N GLY A 178 23.08 -21.64 12.41
CA GLY A 178 22.99 -22.60 13.52
C GLY A 178 22.95 -21.99 14.92
N ARG A 179 22.80 -20.67 15.06
CA ARG A 179 22.71 -19.98 16.36
C ARG A 179 21.25 -19.88 16.79
N LEU A 180 20.84 -20.73 17.70
CA LEU A 180 19.51 -20.70 18.32
C LEU A 180 19.19 -19.33 18.94
N LEU A 181 17.98 -18.84 18.65
CA LEU A 181 17.37 -17.66 19.27
C LEU A 181 17.33 -17.78 20.79
N LYS A 182 18.07 -16.95 21.51
CA LYS A 182 17.64 -16.55 22.83
C LYS A 182 16.59 -15.45 22.64
N LEU A 183 15.31 -15.83 22.70
CA LEU A 183 14.22 -14.89 22.88
C LEU A 183 14.45 -14.18 24.22
N VAL A 184 14.87 -12.92 24.17
CA VAL A 184 14.78 -12.03 25.32
C VAL A 184 13.33 -11.58 25.37
N CYS A 185 12.53 -12.27 26.19
CA CYS A 185 11.29 -11.70 26.72
C CYS A 185 11.70 -10.58 27.69
N VAL A 186 11.39 -9.34 27.37
CA VAL A 186 11.30 -8.22 28.31
C VAL A 186 9.86 -7.75 28.29
#